data_5982c8dffd949e79fe9c2335987035e7
#
_entry.id   5982c8dffd949e79fe9c2335987035e7
#
_cell.length_a   1.000
_cell.length_b   1.000
_cell.length_c   1.000
_cell.angle_alpha   90.00
_cell.angle_beta   90.00
_cell.angle_gamma   90.00
#
_symmetry.space_group_name_H-M   'P 1'
#
loop_
_entity.id
_entity.type
_entity.pdbx_description
1 polymer ?
#
loop_
_entity_poly.entity_id
_entity_poly.type
_entity_poly.pdbx_seq_one_letter_code
_entity_poly.pdbx_strand_id
1 'polypeptide(L)'
;TMRNKKIWIFLTLTSIFLMQPLKAAERFVTNDSNGFKWIQEGKSCPILVDNKEYKGVLRAVSNLQADAQAVTGVKPELTNSVTDTQLLIVGSIDNSSWIKQLISTGKIPADELKGKNEKYILCTIKQPLEGVEEAVVIAGSDKRGTIYGIYELSAQMGVSPWHYWADVPIMQKQNISILPGTYTDGEPVIEYRGIFLNDEWPSLGNWAKETFGGFNSRFYEKVFELVLRLKGNFMWPAMWRSAFYDDDAQNG
;
A
#
# COMPACT_ATOMS: atom_id res chain seq x y z
N THR A 1 -10.57 71.16 -35.07
CA THR A 1 -10.65 70.56 -33.73
C THR A 1 -10.47 69.01 -33.81
N MET A 2 -9.22 68.61 -33.53
CA MET A 2 -8.88 67.16 -33.53
C MET A 2 -9.25 66.51 -32.18
N ARG A 3 -10.12 65.56 -32.22
CA ARG A 3 -10.57 64.73 -31.03
C ARG A 3 -9.63 63.57 -30.84
N ASN A 4 -8.78 63.63 -29.82
CA ASN A 4 -7.94 62.50 -29.39
C ASN A 4 -8.78 61.30 -28.88
N LYS A 5 -8.79 60.20 -29.62
CA LYS A 5 -9.33 58.94 -29.15
C LYS A 5 -8.24 58.23 -28.33
N LYS A 6 -8.42 58.20 -27.02
CA LYS A 6 -7.61 57.35 -26.16
C LYS A 6 -8.02 55.89 -26.37
N ILE A 7 -7.14 55.10 -26.95
CA ILE A 7 -7.28 53.63 -27.07
C ILE A 7 -6.85 53.05 -25.74
N TRP A 8 -7.80 52.46 -24.99
CA TRP A 8 -7.51 51.65 -23.82
C TRP A 8 -7.19 50.25 -24.30
N ILE A 9 -5.92 49.84 -24.19
CA ILE A 9 -5.52 48.43 -24.39
C ILE A 9 -5.78 47.70 -23.06
N PHE A 10 -6.81 46.87 -23.03
CA PHE A 10 -7.03 45.90 -21.95
C PHE A 10 -6.01 44.78 -22.13
N LEU A 11 -4.95 44.77 -21.32
CA LEU A 11 -4.10 43.59 -21.14
C LEU A 11 -4.87 42.57 -20.29
N THR A 12 -5.54 41.64 -20.93
CA THR A 12 -5.99 40.40 -20.25
C THR A 12 -4.77 39.55 -19.99
N LEU A 13 -4.27 39.58 -18.76
CA LEU A 13 -3.33 38.55 -18.25
C LEU A 13 -4.10 37.24 -18.18
N THR A 14 -4.00 36.43 -19.20
CA THR A 14 -4.40 35.04 -19.16
C THR A 14 -3.35 34.30 -18.32
N SER A 15 -3.66 34.10 -17.04
CA SER A 15 -2.91 33.19 -16.17
C SER A 15 -3.02 31.79 -16.74
N ILE A 16 -2.06 31.37 -17.56
CA ILE A 16 -1.90 29.98 -17.95
C ILE A 16 -1.44 29.26 -16.68
N PHE A 17 -2.38 28.74 -15.93
CA PHE A 17 -2.09 27.70 -14.96
C PHE A 17 -1.50 26.54 -15.76
N LEU A 18 -0.19 26.40 -15.73
CA LEU A 18 0.49 25.16 -16.10
C LEU A 18 -0.03 24.10 -15.12
N MET A 19 -1.14 23.44 -15.47
CA MET A 19 -1.52 22.18 -14.88
C MET A 19 -0.37 21.23 -15.18
N GLN A 20 0.52 21.05 -14.22
CA GLN A 20 1.43 19.91 -14.28
C GLN A 20 0.55 18.69 -14.40
N PRO A 21 0.74 17.84 -15.41
CA PRO A 21 -0.01 16.59 -15.48
C PRO A 21 0.24 15.84 -14.16
N LEU A 22 -0.82 15.51 -13.43
CA LEU A 22 -0.73 14.56 -12.33
C LEU A 22 -0.01 13.35 -12.92
N LYS A 23 1.21 13.08 -12.45
CA LYS A 23 1.97 11.92 -12.88
C LYS A 23 1.14 10.73 -12.44
N ALA A 24 0.50 10.05 -13.38
CA ALA A 24 -0.19 8.81 -13.07
C ALA A 24 0.84 7.90 -12.39
N ALA A 25 0.43 7.22 -11.32
CA ALA A 25 1.30 6.29 -10.62
C ALA A 25 1.93 5.33 -11.65
N GLU A 26 3.25 5.24 -11.62
CA GLU A 26 3.99 4.41 -12.57
C GLU A 26 3.54 2.97 -12.41
N ARG A 27 3.03 2.37 -13.48
CA ARG A 27 2.57 0.99 -13.44
C ARG A 27 3.78 0.06 -13.51
N PHE A 28 3.96 -0.75 -12.47
CA PHE A 28 5.04 -1.73 -12.41
C PHE A 28 4.55 -3.18 -12.40
N VAL A 29 3.25 -3.42 -12.25
CA VAL A 29 2.65 -4.76 -12.37
C VAL A 29 2.06 -4.95 -13.76
N THR A 30 2.42 -6.04 -14.42
CA THR A 30 1.94 -6.44 -15.74
C THR A 30 1.47 -7.88 -15.74
N ASN A 31 0.64 -8.24 -16.73
CA ASN A 31 0.24 -9.62 -16.99
C ASN A 31 1.22 -10.34 -17.96
N ASP A 32 2.14 -9.57 -18.57
CA ASP A 32 3.10 -10.07 -19.53
C ASP A 32 4.22 -10.81 -18.81
N SER A 33 4.95 -11.65 -19.53
CA SER A 33 6.11 -12.39 -19.00
C SER A 33 7.38 -11.53 -18.83
N ASN A 34 7.28 -10.21 -19.03
CA ASN A 34 8.37 -9.27 -18.85
C ASN A 34 8.57 -8.95 -17.36
N GLY A 35 9.79 -9.10 -16.87
CA GLY A 35 10.13 -8.81 -15.48
C GLY A 35 10.09 -10.02 -14.55
N PHE A 36 10.09 -9.76 -13.25
CA PHE A 36 10.03 -10.78 -12.21
C PHE A 36 8.67 -11.47 -12.22
N LYS A 37 8.65 -12.78 -12.44
CA LYS A 37 7.44 -13.59 -12.54
C LYS A 37 6.98 -14.05 -11.16
N TRP A 38 6.22 -13.21 -10.46
CA TRP A 38 5.75 -13.57 -9.12
C TRP A 38 4.72 -14.70 -9.15
N ILE A 39 3.71 -14.59 -10.03
CA ILE A 39 2.69 -15.63 -10.23
C ILE A 39 2.60 -15.94 -11.71
N GLN A 40 2.83 -17.20 -12.08
CA GLN A 40 2.80 -17.67 -13.47
C GLN A 40 2.22 -19.09 -13.53
N GLU A 41 1.30 -19.33 -14.45
CA GLU A 41 0.80 -20.67 -14.79
C GLU A 41 0.35 -21.48 -13.54
N GLY A 42 -0.34 -20.83 -12.62
CA GLY A 42 -0.84 -21.47 -11.40
C GLY A 42 0.20 -21.71 -10.30
N LYS A 43 1.41 -21.15 -10.42
CA LYS A 43 2.49 -21.22 -9.42
C LYS A 43 2.90 -19.83 -8.99
N SER A 44 3.40 -19.69 -7.77
CA SER A 44 3.92 -18.43 -7.24
C SER A 44 5.25 -18.63 -6.56
N CYS A 45 6.12 -17.59 -6.61
CA CYS A 45 7.26 -17.50 -5.72
C CYS A 45 6.76 -17.22 -4.28
N PRO A 46 7.43 -17.77 -3.25
CA PRO A 46 7.07 -17.52 -1.85
C PRO A 46 7.28 -16.06 -1.44
N ILE A 47 6.55 -15.66 -0.40
CA ILE A 47 6.77 -14.38 0.28
C ILE A 47 7.66 -14.64 1.50
N LEU A 48 8.86 -14.09 1.48
CA LEU A 48 9.81 -14.15 2.59
C LEU A 48 9.58 -12.98 3.54
N VAL A 49 9.20 -13.27 4.77
CA VAL A 49 8.98 -12.27 5.83
C VAL A 49 9.53 -12.78 7.16
N ASP A 50 10.17 -11.89 7.92
CA ASP A 50 10.70 -12.25 9.24
C ASP A 50 9.56 -12.39 10.26
N ASN A 51 9.57 -13.45 11.06
CA ASN A 51 8.58 -13.67 12.13
C ASN A 51 8.63 -12.60 13.24
N LYS A 52 9.71 -11.83 13.32
CA LYS A 52 9.89 -10.73 14.27
C LYS A 52 9.33 -9.39 13.76
N GLU A 53 8.78 -9.37 12.56
CA GLU A 53 8.15 -8.17 12.03
C GLU A 53 6.98 -7.69 12.89
N TYR A 54 6.65 -6.40 12.76
CA TYR A 54 5.48 -5.82 13.42
C TYR A 54 4.22 -6.61 13.06
N LYS A 55 3.36 -6.85 14.04
CA LYS A 55 2.08 -7.56 13.83
C LYS A 55 1.25 -6.96 12.68
N GLY A 56 1.27 -5.62 12.54
CA GLY A 56 0.58 -4.94 11.44
C GLY A 56 1.19 -5.25 10.07
N VAL A 57 2.52 -5.41 9.98
CA VAL A 57 3.19 -5.83 8.74
C VAL A 57 2.83 -7.27 8.41
N LEU A 58 2.90 -8.19 9.37
CA LEU A 58 2.51 -9.59 9.18
C LEU A 58 1.04 -9.71 8.74
N ARG A 59 0.16 -8.87 9.29
CA ARG A 59 -1.23 -8.79 8.87
C ARG A 59 -1.36 -8.30 7.41
N ALA A 60 -0.65 -7.25 7.03
CA ALA A 60 -0.67 -6.74 5.66
C ALA A 60 -0.10 -7.75 4.65
N VAL A 61 0.92 -8.53 5.03
CA VAL A 61 1.44 -9.64 4.22
C VAL A 61 0.38 -10.73 4.03
N SER A 62 -0.38 -11.06 5.08
CA SER A 62 -1.51 -12.01 4.97
C SER A 62 -2.62 -11.47 4.05
N ASN A 63 -2.87 -10.16 4.08
CA ASN A 63 -3.81 -9.54 3.15
C ASN A 63 -3.29 -9.58 1.71
N LEU A 64 -2.00 -9.31 1.48
CA LEU A 64 -1.38 -9.44 0.15
C LEU A 64 -1.51 -10.86 -0.40
N GLN A 65 -1.31 -11.88 0.45
CA GLN A 65 -1.49 -13.29 0.09
C GLN A 65 -2.95 -13.56 -0.33
N ALA A 66 -3.92 -13.02 0.41
CA ALA A 66 -5.35 -13.15 0.08
C ALA A 66 -5.70 -12.37 -1.19
N ASP A 67 -5.15 -11.18 -1.38
CA ASP A 67 -5.33 -10.36 -2.58
C ASP A 67 -4.79 -11.08 -3.83
N ALA A 68 -3.59 -11.66 -3.74
CA ALA A 68 -3.01 -12.45 -4.82
C ALA A 68 -3.90 -13.66 -5.18
N GLN A 69 -4.42 -14.35 -4.17
CA GLN A 69 -5.37 -15.44 -4.38
C GLN A 69 -6.68 -14.97 -5.01
N ALA A 70 -7.21 -13.83 -4.58
CA ALA A 70 -8.42 -13.27 -5.17
C ALA A 70 -8.24 -12.86 -6.64
N VAL A 71 -7.03 -12.37 -7.00
CA VAL A 71 -6.71 -11.96 -8.38
C VAL A 71 -6.40 -13.16 -9.28
N THR A 72 -5.69 -14.18 -8.79
CA THR A 72 -5.11 -15.23 -9.65
C THR A 72 -5.62 -16.64 -9.36
N GLY A 73 -6.31 -16.84 -8.26
CA GLY A 73 -6.64 -18.18 -7.75
C GLY A 73 -5.46 -18.86 -7.03
N VAL A 74 -4.24 -18.29 -7.09
CA VAL A 74 -3.03 -18.86 -6.49
C VAL A 74 -2.73 -18.14 -5.17
N LYS A 75 -2.57 -18.90 -4.09
CA LYS A 75 -2.19 -18.40 -2.78
C LYS A 75 -0.68 -18.56 -2.59
N PRO A 76 0.14 -17.47 -2.65
CA PRO A 76 1.57 -17.57 -2.41
C PRO A 76 1.89 -18.12 -1.00
N GLU A 77 2.93 -18.93 -0.88
CA GLU A 77 3.39 -19.42 0.41
C GLU A 77 4.07 -18.31 1.23
N LEU A 78 3.88 -18.29 2.54
CA LEU A 78 4.64 -17.45 3.47
C LEU A 78 5.77 -18.28 4.07
N THR A 79 7.00 -17.72 4.01
CA THR A 79 8.18 -18.35 4.58
C THR A 79 8.99 -17.37 5.41
N ASN A 80 9.76 -17.85 6.37
CA ASN A 80 10.73 -17.07 7.13
C ASN A 80 12.19 -17.48 6.85
N SER A 81 12.39 -18.36 5.89
CA SER A 81 13.70 -18.82 5.44
C SER A 81 13.76 -18.87 3.91
N VAL A 82 14.96 -18.81 3.35
CA VAL A 82 15.17 -18.94 1.91
C VAL A 82 14.81 -20.37 1.49
N THR A 83 13.78 -20.52 0.68
CA THR A 83 13.23 -21.80 0.22
C THR A 83 13.17 -21.91 -1.29
N ASP A 84 13.44 -20.83 -2.01
CA ASP A 84 13.35 -20.76 -3.47
C ASP A 84 14.43 -19.84 -4.05
N THR A 85 14.75 -19.98 -5.32
CA THR A 85 15.67 -19.10 -6.06
C THR A 85 15.03 -17.77 -6.44
N GLN A 86 13.70 -17.67 -6.38
CA GLN A 86 12.93 -16.46 -6.61
C GLN A 86 12.00 -16.18 -5.41
N LEU A 87 12.03 -14.95 -4.90
CA LEU A 87 11.29 -14.58 -3.68
C LEU A 87 10.67 -13.18 -3.79
N LEU A 88 9.52 -12.99 -3.13
CA LEU A 88 9.05 -11.66 -2.74
C LEU A 88 9.48 -11.43 -1.28
N ILE A 89 10.46 -10.54 -1.04
CA ILE A 89 11.00 -10.23 0.29
C ILE A 89 10.30 -9.00 0.85
N VAL A 90 9.74 -9.12 2.05
CA VAL A 90 9.00 -8.01 2.69
C VAL A 90 9.54 -7.74 4.08
N GLY A 91 9.76 -6.46 4.40
CA GLY A 91 10.15 -6.10 5.76
C GLY A 91 10.43 -4.63 6.00
N SER A 92 10.54 -4.27 7.29
CA SER A 92 10.97 -2.96 7.76
C SER A 92 12.48 -2.93 8.05
N ILE A 93 13.08 -1.74 8.00
CA ILE A 93 14.49 -1.58 8.41
C ILE A 93 14.68 -1.85 9.91
N ASP A 94 13.62 -1.74 10.71
CA ASP A 94 13.70 -1.87 12.16
C ASP A 94 13.72 -3.33 12.62
N ASN A 95 12.90 -4.18 12.02
CA ASN A 95 12.66 -5.53 12.53
C ASN A 95 13.12 -6.65 11.59
N SER A 96 13.12 -6.43 10.26
CA SER A 96 13.51 -7.48 9.33
C SER A 96 15.03 -7.70 9.29
N SER A 97 15.47 -8.90 9.63
CA SER A 97 16.86 -9.34 9.44
C SER A 97 17.24 -9.37 7.97
N TRP A 98 16.31 -9.72 7.09
CA TRP A 98 16.52 -9.77 5.65
C TRP A 98 16.78 -8.39 5.06
N ILE A 99 15.97 -7.39 5.44
CA ILE A 99 16.18 -6.01 4.97
C ILE A 99 17.48 -5.43 5.52
N LYS A 100 17.82 -5.69 6.79
CA LYS A 100 19.10 -5.30 7.37
C LYS A 100 20.28 -5.91 6.60
N GLN A 101 20.19 -7.17 6.22
CA GLN A 101 21.21 -7.84 5.42
C GLN A 101 21.34 -7.20 4.03
N LEU A 102 20.24 -6.92 3.35
CA LEU A 102 20.26 -6.25 2.03
C LEU A 102 20.88 -4.85 2.09
N ILE A 103 20.64 -4.11 3.16
CA ILE A 103 21.25 -2.81 3.39
C ILE A 103 22.76 -2.97 3.69
N SER A 104 23.16 -3.88 4.58
CA SER A 104 24.55 -4.08 4.96
C SER A 104 25.43 -4.57 3.81
N THR A 105 24.85 -5.29 2.85
CA THR A 105 25.52 -5.76 1.61
C THR A 105 25.44 -4.76 0.47
N GLY A 106 24.86 -3.56 0.70
CA GLY A 106 24.74 -2.51 -0.33
C GLY A 106 23.75 -2.81 -1.45
N LYS A 107 22.90 -3.82 -1.29
CA LYS A 107 21.84 -4.15 -2.26
C LYS A 107 20.68 -3.15 -2.21
N ILE A 108 20.43 -2.53 -1.05
CA ILE A 108 19.49 -1.43 -0.83
C ILE A 108 20.27 -0.25 -0.25
N PRO A 109 20.19 0.96 -0.84
CA PRO A 109 20.79 2.15 -0.26
C PRO A 109 20.13 2.50 1.08
N ALA A 110 20.94 2.62 2.15
CA ALA A 110 20.42 2.88 3.50
C ALA A 110 19.72 4.24 3.62
N ASP A 111 20.20 5.25 2.91
CA ASP A 111 19.70 6.62 2.90
C ASP A 111 18.29 6.75 2.26
N GLU A 112 17.91 5.79 1.44
CA GLU A 112 16.55 5.73 0.88
C GLU A 112 15.48 5.49 1.95
N LEU A 113 15.84 4.85 3.07
CA LEU A 113 14.88 4.46 4.11
C LEU A 113 15.24 5.02 5.49
N LYS A 114 16.54 5.10 5.85
CA LYS A 114 16.97 5.51 7.19
C LYS A 114 16.62 6.97 7.47
N GLY A 115 15.92 7.22 8.59
CA GLY A 115 15.48 8.55 8.98
C GLY A 115 14.32 9.11 8.16
N LYS A 116 13.68 8.27 7.34
CA LYS A 116 12.48 8.60 6.58
C LYS A 116 11.23 8.14 7.34
N ASN A 117 10.11 8.85 7.12
CA ASN A 117 8.84 8.53 7.72
C ASN A 117 7.88 7.96 6.68
N GLU A 118 7.27 6.82 7.00
CA GLU A 118 6.21 6.20 6.20
C GLU A 118 6.59 6.00 4.72
N LYS A 119 7.90 5.93 4.43
CA LYS A 119 8.43 5.68 3.09
C LYS A 119 8.63 4.19 2.86
N TYR A 120 8.38 3.76 1.64
CA TYR A 120 8.77 2.43 1.16
C TYR A 120 9.57 2.54 -0.14
N ILE A 121 10.30 1.48 -0.43
CA ILE A 121 10.80 1.17 -1.76
C ILE A 121 10.30 -0.23 -2.15
N LEU A 122 9.93 -0.39 -3.41
CA LEU A 122 9.68 -1.67 -4.04
C LEU A 122 10.66 -1.79 -5.21
N CYS A 123 11.52 -2.78 -5.19
CA CYS A 123 12.55 -2.92 -6.22
C CYS A 123 12.84 -4.38 -6.56
N THR A 124 13.32 -4.61 -7.79
CA THR A 124 13.84 -5.91 -8.24
C THR A 124 15.34 -5.96 -8.02
N ILE A 125 15.84 -7.03 -7.40
CA ILE A 125 17.26 -7.21 -7.09
C ILE A 125 17.70 -8.58 -7.56
N LYS A 126 18.77 -8.60 -8.36
CA LYS A 126 19.46 -9.84 -8.72
C LYS A 126 20.46 -10.25 -7.65
N GLN A 127 20.47 -11.54 -7.33
CA GLN A 127 21.32 -12.13 -6.30
C GLN A 127 21.23 -11.36 -4.96
N PRO A 128 20.00 -11.18 -4.42
CA PRO A 128 19.80 -10.41 -3.20
C PRO A 128 20.41 -11.10 -1.97
N LEU A 129 20.27 -12.41 -1.89
CA LEU A 129 20.71 -13.27 -0.79
C LEU A 129 21.42 -14.50 -1.36
N GLU A 130 22.18 -15.20 -0.54
CA GLU A 130 22.77 -16.49 -0.91
C GLU A 130 21.68 -17.49 -1.31
N GLY A 131 21.84 -18.15 -2.46
CA GLY A 131 20.87 -19.11 -2.99
C GLY A 131 19.64 -18.48 -3.68
N VAL A 132 19.54 -17.14 -3.74
CA VAL A 132 18.45 -16.45 -4.43
C VAL A 132 18.96 -15.77 -5.69
N GLU A 133 18.42 -16.15 -6.85
CA GLU A 133 18.79 -15.58 -8.15
C GLU A 133 18.21 -14.20 -8.35
N GLU A 134 16.95 -14.01 -7.99
CA GLU A 134 16.23 -12.74 -8.15
C GLU A 134 15.13 -12.61 -7.09
N ALA A 135 14.92 -11.38 -6.62
CA ALA A 135 13.78 -11.07 -5.76
C ALA A 135 13.17 -9.72 -6.10
N VAL A 136 11.87 -9.61 -5.82
CA VAL A 136 11.22 -8.33 -5.57
C VAL A 136 11.30 -8.07 -4.08
N VAL A 137 11.73 -6.87 -3.71
CA VAL A 137 11.88 -6.46 -2.31
C VAL A 137 10.92 -5.30 -2.01
N ILE A 138 10.10 -5.44 -0.98
CA ILE A 138 9.32 -4.36 -0.39
C ILE A 138 9.97 -4.03 0.94
N ALA A 139 10.66 -2.90 1.01
CA ALA A 139 11.34 -2.44 2.21
C ALA A 139 10.75 -1.11 2.68
N GLY A 140 10.37 -1.03 3.96
CA GLY A 140 9.83 0.19 4.56
C GLY A 140 10.79 0.83 5.55
N SER A 141 10.76 2.17 5.61
CA SER A 141 11.49 2.97 6.60
C SER A 141 11.01 2.75 8.03
N ASP A 142 9.77 2.30 8.17
CA ASP A 142 9.09 2.00 9.42
C ASP A 142 7.93 1.00 9.18
N LYS A 143 7.17 0.74 10.23
CA LYS A 143 5.98 -0.13 10.17
C LYS A 143 4.99 0.28 9.07
N ARG A 144 4.63 1.57 9.00
CA ARG A 144 3.61 2.06 8.05
C ARG A 144 4.16 2.11 6.63
N GLY A 145 5.38 2.58 6.43
CA GLY A 145 6.02 2.54 5.13
C GLY A 145 6.02 1.13 4.53
N THR A 146 6.35 0.12 5.33
CA THR A 146 6.29 -1.29 4.90
C THR A 146 4.87 -1.69 4.48
N ILE A 147 3.86 -1.36 5.29
CA ILE A 147 2.45 -1.66 5.01
C ILE A 147 1.99 -0.96 3.72
N TYR A 148 2.40 0.29 3.50
CA TYR A 148 2.04 1.03 2.29
C TYR A 148 2.65 0.42 1.03
N GLY A 149 3.91 -0.04 1.09
CA GLY A 149 4.52 -0.77 -0.02
C GLY A 149 3.81 -2.09 -0.35
N ILE A 150 3.36 -2.82 0.68
CA ILE A 150 2.56 -4.04 0.51
C ILE A 150 1.23 -3.73 -0.19
N TYR A 151 0.49 -2.73 0.28
CA TYR A 151 -0.80 -2.37 -0.32
C TYR A 151 -0.66 -1.66 -1.67
N GLU A 152 0.50 -1.03 -1.95
CA GLU A 152 0.78 -0.56 -3.30
C GLU A 152 0.86 -1.72 -4.29
N LEU A 153 1.55 -2.81 -3.94
CA LEU A 153 1.56 -4.00 -4.78
C LEU A 153 0.15 -4.58 -4.99
N SER A 154 -0.67 -4.64 -3.91
CA SER A 154 -2.08 -5.05 -4.01
C SER A 154 -2.87 -4.18 -4.98
N ALA A 155 -2.74 -2.86 -4.88
CA ALA A 155 -3.43 -1.91 -5.76
C ALA A 155 -2.99 -2.07 -7.22
N GLN A 156 -1.70 -2.24 -7.47
CA GLN A 156 -1.13 -2.45 -8.80
C GLN A 156 -1.59 -3.79 -9.42
N MET A 157 -1.83 -4.81 -8.62
CA MET A 157 -2.45 -6.06 -9.07
C MET A 157 -3.92 -5.87 -9.46
N GLY A 158 -4.56 -4.78 -9.04
CA GLY A 158 -5.96 -4.47 -9.35
C GLY A 158 -6.94 -4.68 -8.18
N VAL A 159 -6.42 -4.81 -6.95
CA VAL A 159 -7.27 -4.84 -5.75
C VAL A 159 -7.48 -3.41 -5.26
N SER A 160 -8.67 -2.87 -5.49
CA SER A 160 -9.05 -1.53 -5.03
C SER A 160 -9.05 -1.47 -3.50
N PRO A 161 -8.58 -0.37 -2.86
CA PRO A 161 -8.81 -0.14 -1.44
C PRO A 161 -10.29 -0.24 -1.04
N TRP A 162 -11.18 0.05 -1.98
CA TRP A 162 -12.64 0.07 -1.80
C TRP A 162 -13.32 -1.27 -2.11
N HIS A 163 -12.57 -2.35 -2.38
CA HIS A 163 -13.15 -3.64 -2.77
C HIS A 163 -14.19 -4.15 -1.75
N TYR A 164 -13.93 -3.95 -0.45
CA TYR A 164 -14.84 -4.35 0.61
C TYR A 164 -15.97 -3.32 0.85
N TRP A 165 -15.67 -2.02 0.81
CA TRP A 165 -16.58 -0.96 1.23
C TRP A 165 -17.53 -0.48 0.12
N ALA A 166 -17.15 -0.62 -1.12
CA ALA A 166 -17.91 -0.14 -2.27
C ALA A 166 -18.09 -1.24 -3.33
N ASP A 167 -17.96 -2.51 -2.95
CA ASP A 167 -18.16 -3.68 -3.82
C ASP A 167 -17.38 -3.59 -5.14
N VAL A 168 -16.19 -2.96 -5.13
CA VAL A 168 -15.36 -2.85 -6.34
C VAL A 168 -14.87 -4.24 -6.74
N PRO A 169 -15.21 -4.74 -7.92
CA PRO A 169 -14.87 -6.10 -8.30
C PRO A 169 -13.37 -6.27 -8.50
N ILE A 170 -12.85 -7.41 -8.06
CA ILE A 170 -11.47 -7.83 -8.30
C ILE A 170 -11.44 -8.57 -9.65
N MET A 171 -10.73 -8.01 -10.62
CA MET A 171 -10.60 -8.62 -11.94
C MET A 171 -9.60 -9.77 -11.93
N GLN A 172 -10.01 -10.93 -12.39
CA GLN A 172 -9.16 -12.13 -12.47
C GLN A 172 -8.05 -11.94 -13.50
N LYS A 173 -6.85 -12.41 -13.14
CA LYS A 173 -5.65 -12.45 -13.99
C LYS A 173 -4.99 -13.82 -13.86
N GLN A 174 -4.37 -14.31 -14.91
CA GLN A 174 -3.65 -15.58 -14.86
C GLN A 174 -2.22 -15.42 -14.33
N ASN A 175 -1.61 -14.28 -14.62
CA ASN A 175 -0.20 -14.03 -14.34
C ASN A 175 -0.02 -12.67 -13.69
N ILE A 176 0.98 -12.58 -12.82
CA ILE A 176 1.46 -11.34 -12.22
C ILE A 176 2.97 -11.29 -12.37
N SER A 177 3.44 -10.33 -13.15
CA SER A 177 4.86 -10.00 -13.28
C SER A 177 5.13 -8.59 -12.79
N ILE A 178 6.29 -8.36 -12.22
CA ILE A 178 6.72 -7.06 -11.68
C ILE A 178 7.88 -6.56 -12.53
N LEU A 179 7.70 -5.41 -13.16
CA LEU A 179 8.71 -4.81 -14.03
C LEU A 179 9.97 -4.44 -13.22
N PRO A 180 11.16 -4.60 -13.80
CA PRO A 180 12.40 -4.18 -13.16
C PRO A 180 12.40 -2.68 -12.90
N GLY A 181 12.88 -2.29 -11.71
CA GLY A 181 12.96 -0.88 -11.34
C GLY A 181 12.98 -0.69 -9.83
N THR A 182 12.93 0.57 -9.43
CA THR A 182 12.72 1.00 -8.04
C THR A 182 11.54 1.96 -8.00
N TYR A 183 10.54 1.61 -7.22
CA TYR A 183 9.26 2.31 -7.13
C TYR A 183 9.02 2.78 -5.70
N THR A 184 8.56 4.01 -5.55
CA THR A 184 8.30 4.64 -4.26
C THR A 184 7.37 5.85 -4.45
N ASP A 185 6.56 6.16 -3.45
CA ASP A 185 5.83 7.43 -3.39
C ASP A 185 6.64 8.53 -2.67
N GLY A 186 7.78 8.16 -2.08
CA GLY A 186 8.53 9.06 -1.21
C GLY A 186 7.94 9.14 0.21
N GLU A 187 8.35 10.17 0.95
CA GLU A 187 7.76 10.49 2.25
C GLU A 187 6.46 11.30 2.04
N PRO A 188 5.39 11.01 2.81
CA PRO A 188 4.18 11.82 2.75
C PRO A 188 4.44 13.27 3.17
N VAL A 189 3.96 14.21 2.37
CA VAL A 189 4.09 15.66 2.67
C VAL A 189 3.16 16.10 3.80
N ILE A 190 1.99 15.45 3.92
CA ILE A 190 0.99 15.72 4.96
C ILE A 190 1.16 14.68 6.07
N GLU A 191 1.42 15.13 7.29
CA GLU A 191 1.69 14.27 8.43
C GLU A 191 0.47 13.39 8.80
N TYR A 192 -0.72 13.98 8.96
CA TYR A 192 -1.94 13.25 9.33
C TYR A 192 -2.88 13.11 8.14
N ARG A 193 -3.19 11.87 7.79
CA ARG A 193 -4.04 11.50 6.65
C ARG A 193 -5.02 10.45 7.12
N GLY A 194 -6.31 10.74 7.09
CA GLY A 194 -7.28 9.79 7.61
C GLY A 194 -8.71 10.22 7.45
N ILE A 195 -9.57 9.55 8.19
CA ILE A 195 -11.02 9.74 8.14
C ILE A 195 -11.59 9.98 9.53
N PHE A 196 -12.70 10.69 9.56
CA PHE A 196 -13.61 10.77 10.69
C PHE A 196 -14.83 9.89 10.43
N LEU A 197 -15.23 9.08 11.41
CA LEU A 197 -16.41 8.24 11.32
C LEU A 197 -17.55 8.84 12.11
N ASN A 198 -18.73 8.88 11.49
CA ASN A 198 -20.00 9.17 12.16
C ASN A 198 -20.80 7.89 12.37
N ASP A 199 -21.40 7.75 13.56
CA ASP A 199 -22.29 6.64 13.92
C ASP A 199 -23.78 6.97 13.69
N GLU A 200 -24.06 7.80 12.69
CA GLU A 200 -25.41 8.25 12.38
C GLU A 200 -26.35 7.13 11.94
N TRP A 201 -27.60 7.25 12.37
CA TRP A 201 -28.69 6.35 11.99
C TRP A 201 -29.60 7.02 10.96
N PRO A 202 -30.17 6.24 10.03
CA PRO A 202 -30.10 4.76 9.89
C PRO A 202 -28.87 4.25 9.11
N SER A 203 -27.97 5.11 8.67
CA SER A 203 -26.86 4.76 7.76
C SER A 203 -25.81 3.86 8.43
N LEU A 204 -24.64 4.39 8.76
CA LEU A 204 -23.51 3.58 9.23
C LEU A 204 -23.82 2.83 10.54
N GLY A 205 -24.53 3.46 11.46
CA GLY A 205 -24.89 2.85 12.76
C GLY A 205 -25.73 1.59 12.60
N ASN A 206 -26.76 1.63 11.75
CA ASN A 206 -27.59 0.45 11.50
C ASN A 206 -26.81 -0.65 10.77
N TRP A 207 -26.08 -0.28 9.72
CA TRP A 207 -25.29 -1.23 8.96
C TRP A 207 -24.22 -1.91 9.82
N ALA A 208 -23.49 -1.16 10.66
CA ALA A 208 -22.49 -1.72 11.56
C ALA A 208 -23.12 -2.70 12.57
N LYS A 209 -24.31 -2.35 13.10
CA LYS A 209 -25.06 -3.23 14.01
C LYS A 209 -25.50 -4.52 13.34
N GLU A 210 -26.04 -4.44 12.13
CA GLU A 210 -26.51 -5.62 11.38
C GLU A 210 -25.36 -6.52 10.93
N THR A 211 -24.24 -5.92 10.50
CA THR A 211 -23.11 -6.66 9.91
C THR A 211 -22.16 -7.21 10.97
N PHE A 212 -21.85 -6.43 12.00
CA PHE A 212 -20.83 -6.75 13.00
C PHE A 212 -21.38 -6.90 14.43
N GLY A 213 -22.60 -6.47 14.67
CA GLY A 213 -23.20 -6.35 16.00
C GLY A 213 -22.96 -4.99 16.67
N GLY A 214 -22.27 -4.06 16.00
CA GLY A 214 -21.94 -2.72 16.47
C GLY A 214 -20.57 -2.25 16.02
N PHE A 215 -20.09 -1.15 16.59
CA PHE A 215 -18.76 -0.57 16.33
C PHE A 215 -17.67 -1.27 17.16
N ASN A 216 -17.51 -2.56 16.95
CA ASN A 216 -16.53 -3.41 17.65
C ASN A 216 -15.23 -3.59 16.86
N SER A 217 -14.29 -4.37 17.40
CA SER A 217 -12.99 -4.64 16.79
C SER A 217 -13.09 -5.23 15.38
N ARG A 218 -14.10 -6.06 15.08
CA ARG A 218 -14.31 -6.62 13.73
C ARG A 218 -14.68 -5.55 12.72
N PHE A 219 -15.47 -4.54 13.12
CA PHE A 219 -15.78 -3.39 12.29
C PHE A 219 -14.54 -2.52 12.08
N TYR A 220 -13.84 -2.15 13.17
CA TYR A 220 -12.68 -1.28 13.07
C TYR A 220 -11.49 -1.94 12.35
N GLU A 221 -11.36 -3.25 12.40
CA GLU A 221 -10.38 -3.98 11.59
C GLU A 221 -10.52 -3.66 10.09
N LYS A 222 -11.76 -3.62 9.58
CA LYS A 222 -12.05 -3.26 8.18
C LYS A 222 -11.78 -1.78 7.90
N VAL A 223 -12.08 -0.91 8.86
CA VAL A 223 -11.80 0.53 8.74
C VAL A 223 -10.29 0.78 8.72
N PHE A 224 -9.53 0.17 9.62
CA PHE A 224 -8.07 0.32 9.67
C PHE A 224 -7.41 -0.22 8.40
N GLU A 225 -7.88 -1.35 7.88
CA GLU A 225 -7.41 -1.88 6.60
C GLU A 225 -7.64 -0.87 5.47
N LEU A 226 -8.84 -0.27 5.36
CA LEU A 226 -9.13 0.76 4.36
C LEU A 226 -8.19 1.95 4.48
N VAL A 227 -8.03 2.50 5.69
CA VAL A 227 -7.16 3.65 5.95
C VAL A 227 -5.73 3.35 5.51
N LEU A 228 -5.21 2.16 5.86
CA LEU A 228 -3.84 1.76 5.49
C LEU A 228 -3.69 1.49 3.98
N ARG A 229 -4.69 0.90 3.32
CA ARG A 229 -4.70 0.73 1.86
C ARG A 229 -4.71 2.08 1.12
N LEU A 230 -5.31 3.11 1.70
CA LEU A 230 -5.31 4.49 1.22
C LEU A 230 -4.08 5.29 1.68
N LYS A 231 -3.08 4.63 2.30
CA LYS A 231 -1.87 5.24 2.84
C LYS A 231 -2.15 6.31 3.90
N GLY A 232 -3.25 6.12 4.64
CA GLY A 232 -3.62 6.92 5.79
C GLY A 232 -3.00 6.40 7.08
N ASN A 233 -2.94 7.26 8.10
CA ASN A 233 -2.35 6.97 9.40
C ASN A 233 -3.17 7.50 10.58
N PHE A 234 -4.34 8.03 10.30
CA PHE A 234 -5.21 8.68 11.28
C PHE A 234 -6.66 8.23 11.11
N MET A 235 -7.34 8.02 12.22
CA MET A 235 -8.77 7.75 12.25
C MET A 235 -9.37 8.38 13.49
N TRP A 236 -10.47 9.10 13.30
CA TRP A 236 -11.31 9.57 14.39
C TRP A 236 -12.51 8.64 14.49
N PRO A 237 -12.63 7.86 15.57
CA PRO A 237 -13.70 6.87 15.70
C PRO A 237 -15.07 7.50 15.89
N ALA A 238 -16.12 6.72 15.65
CA ALA A 238 -17.50 7.06 15.99
C ALA A 238 -17.64 7.38 17.49
N MET A 239 -18.36 8.45 17.83
CA MET A 239 -18.37 8.99 19.21
C MET A 239 -19.72 9.52 19.71
N TRP A 240 -20.78 9.50 18.89
CA TRP A 240 -22.09 10.01 19.31
C TRP A 240 -22.85 9.06 20.24
N ARG A 241 -22.94 7.79 19.84
CA ARG A 241 -23.58 6.71 20.60
C ARG A 241 -22.65 5.52 20.77
N SER A 242 -21.37 5.75 20.56
CA SER A 242 -20.31 4.76 20.59
C SER A 242 -19.14 5.29 21.41
N ALA A 243 -18.47 4.40 22.12
CA ALA A 243 -17.31 4.70 22.94
C ALA A 243 -16.19 3.72 22.56
N PHE A 244 -15.30 4.14 21.66
CA PHE A 244 -14.32 3.29 20.98
C PHE A 244 -13.59 2.30 21.90
N TYR A 245 -13.13 2.77 23.07
CA TYR A 245 -12.40 1.94 24.02
C TYR A 245 -13.30 1.12 24.96
N ASP A 246 -14.56 1.55 25.14
CA ASP A 246 -15.49 0.93 26.10
C ASP A 246 -16.42 -0.08 25.40
N ASP A 247 -16.73 0.12 24.12
CA ASP A 247 -17.62 -0.75 23.35
C ASP A 247 -16.98 -2.12 23.08
N ASP A 248 -15.65 -2.17 22.91
CA ASP A 248 -14.88 -3.38 22.75
C ASP A 248 -13.43 -3.16 23.21
N ALA A 249 -12.99 -3.92 24.20
CA ALA A 249 -11.64 -3.85 24.74
C ALA A 249 -10.54 -4.16 23.70
N GLN A 250 -10.89 -4.77 22.57
CA GLN A 250 -9.97 -5.06 21.45
C GLN A 250 -9.86 -3.90 20.45
N ASN A 251 -10.60 -2.81 20.64
CA ASN A 251 -10.52 -1.64 19.76
C ASN A 251 -9.20 -0.85 19.98
N GLY A 252 -8.59 -0.90 21.15
CA GLY A 252 -7.41 -0.15 21.55
C GLY A 252 -6.06 -0.79 21.28
#